data_28d63d4b9a228d7663411e1a1ad55e0e
#
_entry.id   28d63d4b9a228d7663411e1a1ad55e0e
#
_cell.length_a   1.000
_cell.length_b   1.000
_cell.length_c   1.000
_cell.angle_alpha   90.00
_cell.angle_beta   90.00
_cell.angle_gamma   90.00
#
_symmetry.space_group_name_H-M   'P 1'
#
loop_
_entity.id
_entity.type
_entity.pdbx_description
1 polymer ?
#
loop_
_entity_poly.entity_id
_entity_poly.type
_entity_poly.pdbx_seq_one_letter_code
_entity_poly.pdbx_strand_id
1 'polypeptide(L)'
;MDCALLKLMNGDEIIAEVIKDEKDSYTISQPVQVHRNISPVNTEVIRCSYWLLFSDNTEIKIDKKNVLVFSRDINKNVVKHYDYFLKNADYNIMDDGHNSDRVSRMDEIVERAEQEYKKRMLDSDEEPNIDFLFKTANTTIH
;
A
#
# COMPACT_ATOMS: atom_id res chain seq x y z
N MET A 1 20.33 -4.56 -10.89
CA MET A 1 19.02 -4.11 -11.38
C MET A 1 19.16 -2.69 -11.90
N ASP A 2 18.89 -2.48 -13.17
CA ASP A 2 18.98 -1.16 -13.81
C ASP A 2 17.64 -0.43 -13.69
N CYS A 3 17.44 0.22 -12.58
CA CYS A 3 16.21 0.96 -12.30
C CYS A 3 16.34 2.42 -12.71
N ALA A 4 15.23 2.98 -13.17
CA ALA A 4 15.11 4.39 -13.47
C ALA A 4 13.82 4.97 -12.88
N LEU A 5 13.91 6.24 -12.52
CA LEU A 5 12.76 7.06 -12.17
C LEU A 5 12.29 7.80 -13.41
N LEU A 6 11.02 7.65 -13.75
CA LEU A 6 10.41 8.33 -14.88
C LEU A 6 9.27 9.22 -14.36
N LYS A 7 9.33 10.49 -14.72
CA LYS A 7 8.18 11.38 -14.56
C LYS A 7 7.50 11.52 -15.90
N LEU A 8 6.24 11.15 -15.95
CA LEU A 8 5.46 11.18 -17.19
C LEU A 8 4.76 12.52 -17.37
N MET A 9 4.32 12.79 -18.60
CA MET A 9 3.64 14.03 -18.94
C MET A 9 2.32 14.22 -18.21
N ASN A 10 1.67 13.14 -17.76
CA ASN A 10 0.46 13.20 -16.94
C ASN A 10 0.73 13.50 -15.46
N GLY A 11 2.01 13.63 -15.06
CA GLY A 11 2.42 13.89 -13.69
C GLY A 11 2.75 12.65 -12.84
N ASP A 12 2.52 11.44 -13.37
CA ASP A 12 2.85 10.22 -12.66
C ASP A 12 4.37 10.06 -12.53
N GLU A 13 4.81 9.69 -11.35
CA GLU A 13 6.19 9.28 -11.10
C GLU A 13 6.24 7.77 -10.92
N ILE A 14 7.01 7.10 -11.77
CA ILE A 14 7.17 5.65 -11.74
C ILE A 14 8.62 5.26 -11.60
N ILE A 15 8.86 4.16 -10.92
CA ILE A 15 10.15 3.47 -10.91
C ILE A 15 9.97 2.16 -11.67
N ALA A 16 10.90 1.87 -12.54
CA ALA A 16 10.87 0.64 -13.32
C ALA A 16 12.28 0.17 -13.64
N GLU A 17 12.40 -1.11 -13.94
CA GLU A 17 13.60 -1.65 -14.54
C GLU A 17 13.65 -1.31 -16.02
N VAL A 18 14.76 -0.78 -16.50
CA VAL A 18 14.95 -0.44 -17.91
C VAL A 18 15.50 -1.64 -18.65
N ILE A 19 14.71 -2.20 -19.53
CA ILE A 19 15.09 -3.35 -20.36
C ILE A 19 15.79 -2.90 -21.63
N LYS A 20 15.22 -1.88 -22.28
CA LYS A 20 15.76 -1.30 -23.52
C LYS A 20 15.61 0.21 -23.50
N ASP A 21 16.64 0.87 -23.96
CA ASP A 21 16.65 2.31 -24.21
C ASP A 21 16.87 2.51 -25.72
N GLU A 22 15.78 2.68 -26.44
CA GLU A 22 15.80 2.92 -27.88
C GLU A 22 15.72 4.41 -28.17
N LYS A 23 15.89 4.79 -29.43
CA LYS A 23 15.94 6.18 -29.85
C LYS A 23 14.66 6.97 -29.45
N ASP A 24 13.49 6.36 -29.66
CA ASP A 24 12.20 7.03 -29.48
C ASP A 24 11.37 6.46 -28.31
N SER A 25 11.86 5.42 -27.65
CA SER A 25 11.12 4.73 -26.60
C SER A 25 11.99 4.08 -25.54
N TYR A 26 11.42 3.89 -24.37
CA TYR A 26 11.94 3.01 -23.34
C TYR A 26 11.08 1.77 -23.24
N THR A 27 11.70 0.61 -23.12
CA THR A 27 11.02 -0.61 -22.68
C THR A 27 11.35 -0.84 -21.23
N ILE A 28 10.33 -0.84 -20.40
CA ILE A 28 10.45 -0.97 -18.95
C ILE A 28 9.76 -2.22 -18.46
N SER A 29 10.21 -2.71 -17.33
CA SER A 29 9.62 -3.85 -16.64
C SER A 29 9.25 -3.46 -15.22
N GLN A 30 8.20 -4.06 -14.72
CA GLN A 30 7.71 -3.90 -13.35
C GLN A 30 7.56 -2.43 -12.91
N PRO A 31 6.76 -1.63 -13.64
CA PRO A 31 6.56 -0.23 -13.28
C PRO A 31 5.73 -0.10 -12.03
N VAL A 32 6.26 0.66 -11.09
CA VAL A 32 5.64 0.95 -9.80
C VAL A 32 5.48 2.45 -9.67
N GLN A 33 4.27 2.90 -9.41
CA GLN A 33 4.00 4.30 -9.14
C GLN A 33 4.43 4.66 -7.73
N VAL A 34 5.13 5.78 -7.61
CA VAL A 34 5.64 6.28 -6.32
C VAL A 34 4.81 7.49 -5.91
N HIS A 35 4.25 7.43 -4.72
CA HIS A 35 3.50 8.51 -4.12
C HIS A 35 4.22 9.05 -2.90
N ARG A 36 4.28 10.36 -2.81
CA ARG A 36 4.80 11.06 -1.64
C ARG A 36 3.63 11.61 -0.84
N ASN A 37 3.45 11.10 0.35
CA ASN A 37 2.43 11.60 1.27
C ASN A 37 3.10 12.26 2.47
N ILE A 38 2.55 13.40 2.88
CA ILE A 38 2.94 14.04 4.13
C ILE A 38 1.98 13.55 5.21
N SER A 39 2.52 12.91 6.25
CA SER A 39 1.72 12.48 7.40
C SER A 39 1.27 13.69 8.24
N PRO A 40 0.24 13.55 9.08
CA PRO A 40 -0.19 14.62 9.99
C PRO A 40 0.90 15.09 10.95
N VAL A 41 1.95 14.29 11.15
CA VAL A 41 3.12 14.60 12.00
C VAL A 41 4.27 15.21 11.20
N ASN A 42 4.02 15.66 9.98
CA ASN A 42 5.01 16.26 9.07
C ASN A 42 6.15 15.31 8.65
N THR A 43 5.92 14.01 8.71
CA THR A 43 6.85 13.00 8.19
C THR A 43 6.49 12.63 6.75
N GLU A 44 7.47 12.62 5.87
CA GLU A 44 7.28 12.14 4.50
C GLU A 44 7.16 10.62 4.49
N VAL A 45 6.09 10.11 3.90
CA VAL A 45 5.87 8.69 3.69
C VAL A 45 5.85 8.41 2.20
N ILE A 46 6.71 7.49 1.77
CA ILE A 46 6.75 7.02 0.39
C ILE A 46 5.81 5.82 0.27
N ARG A 47 4.87 5.91 -0.65
CA ARG A 47 3.97 4.80 -0.98
C ARG A 47 4.21 4.33 -2.39
N CYS A 48 4.25 3.03 -2.57
CA CYS A 48 4.36 2.38 -3.85
C CYS A 48 3.04 1.68 -4.19
N SER A 49 2.64 1.78 -5.44
CA SER A 49 1.48 1.07 -5.98
C SER A 49 1.78 0.60 -7.39
N TYR A 50 1.10 -0.44 -7.85
CA TYR A 50 1.21 -0.82 -9.25
C TYR A 50 0.74 0.30 -10.15
N TRP A 51 1.54 0.62 -11.14
CA TRP A 51 1.16 1.65 -12.12
C TRP A 51 0.04 1.15 -13.04
N LEU A 52 0.14 -0.10 -13.48
CA LEU A 52 -0.87 -0.75 -14.31
C LEU A 52 -1.48 -1.93 -13.56
N LEU A 53 -2.65 -1.72 -12.96
CA LEU A 53 -3.33 -2.70 -12.12
C LEU A 53 -3.90 -3.89 -12.89
N PHE A 54 -4.24 -3.70 -14.15
CA PHE A 54 -4.98 -4.69 -14.94
C PHE A 54 -4.20 -5.22 -16.13
N SER A 55 -2.89 -4.99 -16.18
CA SER A 55 -2.05 -5.48 -17.25
C SER A 55 -1.28 -6.72 -16.80
N ASP A 56 -1.37 -7.78 -17.57
CA ASP A 56 -0.55 -8.98 -17.40
C ASP A 56 0.83 -8.84 -18.07
N ASN A 57 1.05 -7.75 -18.80
CA ASN A 57 2.32 -7.51 -19.45
C ASN A 57 3.38 -7.08 -18.45
N THR A 58 4.46 -7.82 -18.39
CA THR A 58 5.63 -7.51 -17.57
C THR A 58 6.53 -6.45 -18.21
N GLU A 59 6.52 -6.35 -19.54
CA GLU A 59 7.30 -5.38 -20.30
C GLU A 59 6.38 -4.39 -20.99
N ILE A 60 6.68 -3.10 -20.85
CA ILE A 60 5.86 -2.02 -21.37
C ILE A 60 6.76 -1.07 -22.13
N LYS A 61 6.31 -0.67 -23.32
CA LYS A 61 6.99 0.31 -24.15
C LYS A 61 6.36 1.68 -23.95
N ILE A 62 7.19 2.66 -23.59
CA ILE A 62 6.77 4.05 -23.39
C ILE A 62 7.52 4.94 -24.38
N ASP A 63 6.80 5.79 -25.10
CA ASP A 63 7.40 6.77 -25.98
C ASP A 63 8.14 7.84 -25.17
N LYS A 64 9.36 8.19 -25.58
CA LYS A 64 10.18 9.21 -24.93
C LYS A 64 9.51 10.58 -24.90
N LYS A 65 8.65 10.89 -25.85
CA LYS A 65 7.87 12.13 -25.88
C LYS A 65 6.89 12.27 -24.70
N ASN A 66 6.49 11.15 -24.09
CA ASN A 66 5.61 11.11 -22.93
C ASN A 66 6.35 11.14 -21.61
N VAL A 67 7.67 11.11 -21.64
CA VAL A 67 8.54 11.15 -20.47
C VAL A 67 9.08 12.55 -20.30
N LEU A 68 8.72 13.21 -19.21
CA LEU A 68 9.20 14.54 -18.88
C LEU A 68 10.61 14.50 -18.26
N VAL A 69 10.84 13.55 -17.35
CA VAL A 69 12.12 13.36 -16.69
C VAL A 69 12.46 11.88 -16.66
N PHE A 70 13.70 11.57 -16.98
CA PHE A 70 14.28 10.24 -16.83
C PHE A 70 15.55 10.36 -16.00
N SER A 71 15.63 9.63 -14.91
CA SER A 71 16.82 9.65 -14.05
C SER A 71 17.17 8.26 -13.55
N ARG A 72 18.44 7.91 -13.64
CA ARG A 72 18.99 6.69 -13.02
C ARG A 72 19.53 6.94 -11.63
N ASP A 73 19.68 8.21 -11.26
CA ASP A 73 20.10 8.64 -9.92
C ASP A 73 18.90 8.65 -8.98
N ILE A 74 18.57 7.51 -8.44
CA ILE A 74 17.43 7.34 -7.53
C ILE A 74 17.96 7.33 -6.10
N ASN A 75 17.24 7.99 -5.21
CA ASN A 75 17.49 7.91 -3.79
C ASN A 75 17.48 6.44 -3.31
N LYS A 76 18.50 6.05 -2.56
CA LYS A 76 18.65 4.67 -2.08
C LYS A 76 17.46 4.17 -1.27
N ASN A 77 16.82 5.04 -0.50
CA ASN A 77 15.63 4.69 0.27
C ASN A 77 14.45 4.37 -0.63
N VAL A 78 14.31 5.12 -1.72
CA VAL A 78 13.25 4.88 -2.72
C VAL A 78 13.47 3.55 -3.43
N VAL A 79 14.71 3.24 -3.80
CA VAL A 79 15.07 1.95 -4.41
C VAL A 79 14.77 0.79 -3.45
N LYS A 80 15.04 0.96 -2.16
CA LYS A 80 14.71 -0.06 -1.14
C LYS A 80 13.21 -0.28 -1.02
N HIS A 81 12.42 0.78 -1.05
CA HIS A 81 10.95 0.69 -1.04
C HIS A 81 10.42 -0.02 -2.29
N TYR A 82 10.98 0.29 -3.44
CA TYR A 82 10.65 -0.37 -4.70
C TYR A 82 10.96 -1.87 -4.65
N ASP A 83 12.16 -2.23 -4.24
CA ASP A 83 12.59 -3.62 -4.12
C ASP A 83 11.74 -4.40 -3.11
N TYR A 84 11.47 -3.79 -1.97
CA TYR A 84 10.59 -4.36 -0.95
C TYR A 84 9.15 -4.55 -1.47
N PHE A 85 8.63 -3.56 -2.19
CA PHE A 85 7.31 -3.64 -2.79
C PHE A 85 7.22 -4.79 -3.81
N LEU A 86 8.21 -4.93 -4.69
CA LEU A 86 8.24 -6.00 -5.68
C LEU A 86 8.30 -7.39 -5.04
N LYS A 87 9.13 -7.56 -4.02
CA LYS A 87 9.25 -8.84 -3.30
C LYS A 87 7.94 -9.23 -2.62
N ASN A 88 7.26 -8.29 -2.00
CA ASN A 88 5.97 -8.54 -1.37
C ASN A 88 4.85 -8.71 -2.38
N ALA A 89 4.92 -8.01 -3.50
CA ALA A 89 3.95 -8.13 -4.58
C ALA A 89 4.03 -9.50 -5.25
N ASP A 90 5.23 -9.96 -5.57
CA ASP A 90 5.44 -11.31 -6.12
C ASP A 90 4.92 -12.40 -5.17
N TYR A 91 5.13 -12.21 -3.89
CA TYR A 91 4.60 -13.09 -2.86
C TYR A 91 3.07 -13.11 -2.83
N ASN A 92 2.45 -11.95 -3.05
CA ASN A 92 0.99 -11.82 -3.09
C ASN A 92 0.36 -12.37 -4.38
N ILE A 93 1.08 -12.31 -5.50
CA ILE A 93 0.59 -12.78 -6.81
C ILE A 93 0.79 -14.29 -6.97
N MET A 94 1.86 -14.85 -6.46
CA MET A 94 2.19 -16.28 -6.61
C MET A 94 1.36 -17.20 -5.72
N ASP A 95 0.62 -16.64 -4.77
CA ASP A 95 -0.09 -17.44 -3.79
C ASP A 95 -1.55 -17.01 -3.64
N ASP A 96 -2.36 -17.49 -4.57
CA ASP A 96 -3.83 -17.44 -4.42
C ASP A 96 -4.29 -18.14 -3.13
N GLY A 97 -3.47 -19.06 -2.57
CA GLY A 97 -3.65 -19.66 -1.26
C GLY A 97 -3.35 -18.70 -0.10
N HIS A 98 -2.40 -17.77 -0.26
CA HIS A 98 -2.03 -16.83 0.80
C HIS A 98 -3.02 -15.68 0.95
N ASN A 99 -3.76 -15.32 -0.09
CA ASN A 99 -4.86 -14.36 0.05
C ASN A 99 -5.97 -14.92 0.94
N SER A 100 -6.24 -16.22 0.86
CA SER A 100 -7.18 -16.87 1.77
C SER A 100 -6.62 -16.91 3.20
N ASP A 101 -5.31 -17.14 3.38
CA ASP A 101 -4.67 -17.14 4.69
C ASP A 101 -4.60 -15.75 5.32
N ARG A 102 -4.42 -14.69 4.52
CA ARG A 102 -4.49 -13.32 5.01
C ARG A 102 -5.89 -12.92 5.44
N VAL A 103 -6.88 -13.27 4.66
CA VAL A 103 -8.30 -13.03 5.00
C VAL A 103 -8.64 -13.85 6.25
N SER A 104 -8.21 -15.10 6.35
CA SER A 104 -8.44 -15.91 7.54
C SER A 104 -7.68 -15.40 8.77
N ARG A 105 -6.47 -14.86 8.61
CA ARG A 105 -5.74 -14.21 9.71
C ARG A 105 -6.40 -12.91 10.17
N MET A 106 -6.91 -12.11 9.26
CA MET A 106 -7.67 -10.91 9.61
C MET A 106 -8.97 -11.29 10.32
N ASP A 107 -9.66 -12.31 9.85
CA ASP A 107 -10.86 -12.84 10.50
C ASP A 107 -10.54 -13.38 11.89
N GLU A 108 -9.43 -14.09 12.07
CA GLU A 108 -8.97 -14.55 13.38
C GLU A 108 -8.64 -13.39 14.34
N ILE A 109 -8.02 -12.33 13.84
CA ILE A 109 -7.73 -11.13 14.64
C ILE A 109 -9.03 -10.44 15.05
N VAL A 110 -9.98 -10.30 14.16
CA VAL A 110 -11.29 -9.72 14.43
C VAL A 110 -12.07 -10.58 15.40
N GLU A 111 -12.08 -11.91 15.22
CA GLU A 111 -12.72 -12.84 16.17
C GLU A 111 -12.09 -12.78 17.57
N ARG A 112 -10.77 -12.73 17.66
CA ARG A 112 -10.07 -12.56 18.95
C ARG A 112 -10.44 -11.25 19.62
N ALA A 113 -10.46 -10.16 18.87
CA ALA A 113 -10.85 -8.86 19.39
C ALA A 113 -12.30 -8.86 19.89
N GLU A 114 -13.22 -9.49 19.15
CA GLU A 114 -14.61 -9.66 19.57
C GLU A 114 -14.75 -10.55 20.81
N GLN A 115 -14.00 -11.65 20.87
CA GLN A 115 -14.00 -12.54 22.01
C GLN A 115 -13.42 -11.86 23.26
N GLU A 116 -12.34 -11.11 23.13
CA GLU A 116 -11.78 -10.33 24.24
C GLU A 116 -12.76 -9.25 24.72
N TYR A 117 -13.44 -8.60 23.80
CA TYR A 117 -14.44 -7.60 24.11
C TYR A 117 -15.64 -8.21 24.84
N LYS A 118 -16.16 -9.33 24.36
CA LYS A 118 -17.24 -10.08 25.00
C LYS A 118 -16.81 -10.61 26.37
N LYS A 119 -15.58 -11.10 26.50
CA LYS A 119 -15.04 -11.59 27.76
C LYS A 119 -14.88 -10.47 28.79
N ARG A 120 -14.43 -9.30 28.37
CA ARG A 120 -14.38 -8.11 29.24
C ARG A 120 -15.75 -7.63 29.66
N MET A 121 -16.74 -7.72 28.77
CA MET A 121 -18.13 -7.38 29.11
C MET A 121 -18.77 -8.40 30.04
N LEU A 122 -18.42 -9.70 29.92
CA LEU A 122 -18.92 -10.76 30.80
C LEU A 122 -18.21 -10.82 32.15
N ASP A 123 -16.90 -10.50 32.22
CA ASP A 123 -16.11 -10.44 33.45
C ASP A 123 -16.35 -9.14 34.22
N SER A 124 -16.86 -8.10 33.59
CA SER A 124 -17.49 -7.02 34.34
C SER A 124 -18.88 -7.50 34.77
N ASP A 125 -18.96 -8.17 35.93
CA ASP A 125 -20.21 -8.42 36.66
C ASP A 125 -20.98 -7.11 36.95
N GLU A 126 -20.56 -6.05 36.41
CA GLU A 126 -21.19 -4.76 36.42
C GLU A 126 -22.03 -4.57 35.17
N GLU A 127 -23.15 -5.27 35.09
CA GLU A 127 -24.29 -4.75 34.34
C GLU A 127 -24.57 -3.28 34.60
N PRO A 128 -24.15 -2.70 35.79
CA PRO A 128 -24.25 -1.27 36.01
C PRO A 128 -23.57 -0.38 34.97
N ASN A 129 -22.65 -0.87 34.12
CA ASN A 129 -22.02 -0.03 33.14
C ASN A 129 -22.98 0.43 32.02
N ILE A 130 -23.94 -0.40 31.66
CA ILE A 130 -25.01 0.01 30.72
C ILE A 130 -25.97 0.93 31.45
N ASP A 131 -26.37 0.61 32.67
CA ASP A 131 -27.22 1.44 33.50
C ASP A 131 -26.55 2.77 33.87
N PHE A 132 -25.23 2.75 34.12
CA PHE A 132 -24.45 3.96 34.37
C PHE A 132 -24.39 4.86 33.10
N LEU A 133 -24.22 4.30 31.93
CA LEU A 133 -24.28 5.04 30.66
C LEU A 133 -25.66 5.63 30.40
N PHE A 134 -26.72 4.89 30.70
CA PHE A 134 -28.09 5.38 30.61
C PHE A 134 -28.39 6.45 31.66
N LYS A 135 -27.95 6.29 32.86
CA LYS A 135 -28.08 7.30 33.92
C LYS A 135 -27.30 8.58 33.64
N THR A 136 -26.09 8.45 33.04
CA THR A 136 -25.31 9.59 32.65
C THR A 136 -25.93 10.30 31.44
N ALA A 137 -26.50 9.57 30.51
CA ALA A 137 -27.26 10.13 29.40
C ALA A 137 -28.52 10.84 29.85
N ASN A 138 -29.25 10.27 30.81
CA ASN A 138 -30.45 10.89 31.42
C ASN A 138 -30.14 12.11 32.27
N THR A 139 -28.99 12.18 32.93
CA THR A 139 -28.53 13.34 33.69
C THR A 139 -27.98 14.45 32.79
N THR A 140 -27.50 14.14 31.62
CA THR A 140 -27.07 15.14 30.63
C THR A 140 -28.26 15.74 29.85
N ILE A 141 -29.41 15.13 29.84
CA ILE A 141 -30.64 15.63 29.17
C ILE A 141 -31.39 16.60 30.08
N HIS A 142 -31.13 16.59 31.35
CA HIS A 142 -31.67 17.50 32.35
C HIS A 142 -30.72 18.67 32.64
#